data_58aaf607d96d6338a2c105bfafe916fd
#
_entry.id   58aaf607d96d6338a2c105bfafe916fd
#
_cell.length_a   1.000
_cell.length_b   1.000
_cell.length_c   1.000
_cell.angle_alpha   90.00
_cell.angle_beta   90.00
_cell.angle_gamma   90.00
#
_symmetry.space_group_name_H-M   'P 1'
#
loop_
_entity.id
_entity.type
_entity.pdbx_description
1 polymer ?
#
loop_
_entity_poly.entity_id
_entity_poly.type
_entity_poly.pdbx_seq_one_letter_code
_entity_poly.pdbx_strand_id
1 'polypeptide(L)'
;WYELCNRYGLYVIDEANIETHGMVPMNRLSDDPSWLPAWSARVTRMVQNNRNHPSIIIWSLGNESGGGSNHEAMYYWLKRNDPSRPVQYEGGGANSTTTDILCPMYARVDSDLPIPAVPKWGIKKWISMPGEQRPLILCEYAHAMGNSLGNFADYWRAFRDYPRLQGGFIWDWADQAITKTFDDGSTGWAYGGDFGDKPNDRQFCMNGLVFPDRRPHPSLIEAKHA
;
A
#
# COMPACT_ATOMS: atom_id res chain seq x y z
N TRP A 1 14.01 -6.29 10.44
CA TRP A 1 13.34 -5.08 9.99
C TRP A 1 12.78 -4.28 11.17
N TYR A 2 11.85 -4.79 11.95
CA TYR A 2 11.15 -4.07 13.02
C TYR A 2 12.09 -3.51 14.10
N GLU A 3 13.12 -4.26 14.49
CA GLU A 3 14.13 -3.78 15.44
C GLU A 3 14.90 -2.56 14.92
N LEU A 4 15.20 -2.53 13.62
CA LEU A 4 15.82 -1.36 13.00
C LEU A 4 14.86 -0.18 12.96
N CYS A 5 13.59 -0.41 12.64
CA CYS A 5 12.57 0.64 12.70
C CYS A 5 12.38 1.20 14.11
N ASN A 6 12.36 0.33 15.13
CA ASN A 6 12.34 0.76 16.52
C ASN A 6 13.56 1.62 16.88
N ARG A 7 14.74 1.20 16.46
CA ARG A 7 16.02 1.86 16.75
C ARG A 7 16.13 3.23 16.07
N TYR A 8 15.70 3.32 14.82
CA TYR A 8 15.84 4.53 14.01
C TYR A 8 14.62 5.44 14.03
N GLY A 9 13.56 5.07 14.76
CA GLY A 9 12.35 5.90 14.87
C GLY A 9 11.51 5.94 13.59
N LEU A 10 11.49 4.86 12.80
CA LEU A 10 10.67 4.74 11.61
C LEU A 10 9.30 4.18 12.00
N TYR A 11 8.24 4.84 11.57
CA TYR A 11 6.88 4.31 11.70
C TYR A 11 6.62 3.21 10.67
N VAL A 12 5.89 2.18 11.11
CA VAL A 12 5.57 1.01 10.29
C VAL A 12 4.06 0.80 10.29
N ILE A 13 3.50 0.58 9.10
CA ILE A 13 2.24 -0.13 8.94
C ILE A 13 2.61 -1.57 8.65
N ASP A 14 2.24 -2.48 9.55
CA ASP A 14 2.48 -3.91 9.36
C ASP A 14 1.30 -4.54 8.68
N GLU A 15 1.53 -5.19 7.54
CA GLU A 15 0.48 -5.66 6.67
C GLU A 15 0.47 -7.18 6.54
N ALA A 16 -0.72 -7.76 6.66
CA ALA A 16 -0.92 -9.18 6.42
C ALA A 16 -0.69 -9.52 4.94
N ASN A 17 0.00 -10.62 4.69
CA ASN A 17 0.29 -11.11 3.34
C ASN A 17 -0.93 -11.75 2.66
N ILE A 18 -1.95 -10.92 2.41
CA ILE A 18 -3.19 -11.26 1.72
C ILE A 18 -3.29 -10.42 0.45
N GLU A 19 -3.35 -11.09 -0.68
CA GLU A 19 -3.44 -10.49 -2.01
C GLU A 19 -4.25 -11.42 -2.92
N THR A 20 -5.29 -10.90 -3.58
CA THR A 20 -6.09 -11.66 -4.55
C THR A 20 -6.39 -10.86 -5.82
N HIS A 21 -5.57 -9.88 -6.16
CA HIS A 21 -5.76 -8.95 -7.27
C HIS A 21 -6.05 -9.65 -8.61
N GLY A 22 -5.40 -10.79 -8.87
CA GLY A 22 -5.62 -11.57 -10.09
C GLY A 22 -6.95 -12.36 -10.13
N MET A 23 -7.74 -12.37 -9.05
CA MET A 23 -9.02 -13.08 -9.03
C MET A 23 -10.13 -12.27 -9.69
N VAL A 24 -11.07 -12.96 -10.32
CA VAL A 24 -12.29 -12.35 -10.90
C VAL A 24 -13.51 -13.11 -10.39
N PRO A 25 -14.36 -12.48 -9.56
CA PRO A 25 -14.17 -11.17 -8.94
C PRO A 25 -13.05 -11.17 -7.88
N MET A 26 -12.45 -10.01 -7.63
CA MET A 26 -11.31 -9.86 -6.72
C MET A 26 -11.63 -10.32 -5.28
N ASN A 27 -12.85 -10.12 -4.81
CA ASN A 27 -13.31 -10.51 -3.47
C ASN A 27 -13.69 -11.99 -3.32
N ARG A 28 -13.53 -12.80 -4.35
CA ARG A 28 -13.98 -14.20 -4.38
C ARG A 28 -13.53 -15.01 -3.17
N LEU A 29 -12.27 -14.89 -2.77
CA LEU A 29 -11.73 -15.61 -1.63
C LEU A 29 -11.99 -14.87 -0.31
N SER A 30 -12.08 -13.56 -0.36
CA SER A 30 -12.34 -12.70 0.80
C SER A 30 -13.77 -12.85 1.35
N ASP A 31 -14.70 -13.25 0.49
CA ASP A 31 -16.09 -13.48 0.87
C ASP A 31 -16.48 -14.97 0.91
N ASP A 32 -15.52 -15.87 0.78
CA ASP A 32 -15.72 -17.32 0.92
C ASP A 32 -15.33 -17.77 2.34
N PRO A 33 -16.29 -18.19 3.19
CA PRO A 33 -15.99 -18.61 4.56
C PRO A 33 -15.01 -19.78 4.69
N SER A 34 -14.86 -20.60 3.65
CA SER A 34 -13.90 -21.71 3.65
C SER A 34 -12.44 -21.22 3.73
N TRP A 35 -12.19 -19.96 3.32
CA TRP A 35 -10.88 -19.30 3.37
C TRP A 35 -10.62 -18.55 4.69
N LEU A 36 -11.62 -18.41 5.55
CA LEU A 36 -11.46 -17.71 6.84
C LEU A 36 -10.26 -18.20 7.67
N PRO A 37 -10.00 -19.51 7.79
CA PRO A 37 -8.82 -19.98 8.54
C PRO A 37 -7.49 -19.47 7.95
N ALA A 38 -7.38 -19.40 6.63
CA ALA A 38 -6.18 -18.95 5.95
C ALA A 38 -5.97 -17.43 6.13
N TRP A 39 -7.02 -16.62 6.02
CA TRP A 39 -7.02 -15.18 6.28
C TRP A 39 -6.66 -14.90 7.74
N SER A 40 -7.39 -15.52 8.66
CA SER A 40 -7.19 -15.33 10.10
C SER A 40 -5.78 -15.70 10.54
N ALA A 41 -5.23 -16.82 10.03
CA ALA A 41 -3.87 -17.24 10.38
C ALA A 41 -2.81 -16.19 9.98
N ARG A 42 -2.98 -15.50 8.87
CA ARG A 42 -2.04 -14.45 8.43
C ARG A 42 -2.07 -13.25 9.37
N VAL A 43 -3.25 -12.73 9.65
CA VAL A 43 -3.41 -11.57 10.54
C VAL A 43 -3.01 -11.92 11.98
N THR A 44 -3.48 -13.04 12.52
CA THR A 44 -3.20 -13.39 13.91
C THR A 44 -1.72 -13.64 14.15
N ARG A 45 -1.02 -14.32 13.23
CA ARG A 45 0.43 -14.55 13.34
C ARG A 45 1.21 -13.26 13.25
N MET A 46 0.87 -12.38 12.30
CA MET A 46 1.48 -11.06 12.18
C MET A 46 1.40 -10.30 13.51
N VAL A 47 0.20 -10.15 14.06
CA VAL A 47 -0.02 -9.41 15.30
C VAL A 47 0.66 -10.09 16.49
N GLN A 48 0.51 -11.39 16.66
CA GLN A 48 1.12 -12.12 17.77
C GLN A 48 2.64 -12.06 17.77
N ASN A 49 3.26 -12.09 16.60
CA ASN A 49 4.72 -11.99 16.47
C ASN A 49 5.22 -10.57 16.68
N ASN A 50 4.50 -9.57 16.18
CA ASN A 50 5.05 -8.23 15.98
C ASN A 50 4.49 -7.16 16.94
N ARG A 51 3.45 -7.44 17.72
CA ARG A 51 2.77 -6.44 18.58
C ARG A 51 3.66 -5.73 19.61
N ASN A 52 4.81 -6.31 19.94
CA ASN A 52 5.74 -5.71 20.90
C ASN A 52 6.73 -4.71 20.25
N HIS A 53 6.61 -4.47 18.94
CA HIS A 53 7.42 -3.45 18.26
C HIS A 53 6.73 -2.09 18.30
N PRO A 54 7.28 -1.10 19.03
CA PRO A 54 6.67 0.23 19.14
C PRO A 54 6.67 1.02 17.83
N SER A 55 7.51 0.65 16.86
CA SER A 55 7.50 1.24 15.52
C SER A 55 6.21 0.96 14.77
N ILE A 56 5.54 -0.16 15.04
CA ILE A 56 4.28 -0.51 14.39
C ILE A 56 3.17 0.35 14.99
N ILE A 57 2.62 1.24 14.18
CA ILE A 57 1.58 2.17 14.61
C ILE A 57 0.19 1.83 14.04
N ILE A 58 0.12 1.03 12.98
CA ILE A 58 -1.12 0.64 12.29
C ILE A 58 -0.98 -0.82 11.86
N TRP A 59 -2.08 -1.58 11.93
CA TRP A 59 -2.21 -2.89 11.31
C TRP A 59 -2.95 -2.77 9.98
N SER A 60 -2.49 -3.47 8.95
CA SER A 60 -3.18 -3.57 7.66
C SER A 60 -3.64 -4.99 7.38
N LEU A 61 -4.87 -5.13 6.85
CA LEU A 61 -5.49 -6.44 6.61
C LEU A 61 -5.09 -7.09 5.28
N GLY A 62 -4.23 -6.45 4.51
CA GLY A 62 -3.77 -6.95 3.22
C GLY A 62 -3.95 -5.93 2.10
N ASN A 63 -3.78 -6.41 0.87
CA ASN A 63 -3.79 -5.59 -0.33
C ASN A 63 -4.73 -6.17 -1.40
N GLU A 64 -5.40 -5.32 -2.15
CA GLU A 64 -6.16 -5.59 -3.37
C GLU A 64 -6.90 -6.94 -3.40
N SER A 65 -7.69 -7.20 -2.34
CA SER A 65 -8.43 -8.45 -2.18
C SER A 65 -9.95 -8.25 -2.12
N GLY A 66 -10.43 -7.04 -2.43
CA GLY A 66 -11.84 -6.68 -2.32
C GLY A 66 -12.34 -6.74 -0.87
N GLY A 67 -13.62 -6.52 -0.66
CA GLY A 67 -14.25 -6.63 0.67
C GLY A 67 -14.98 -7.96 0.83
N GLY A 68 -15.07 -8.46 2.07
CA GLY A 68 -15.81 -9.68 2.36
C GLY A 68 -15.81 -10.04 3.83
N SER A 69 -16.60 -11.07 4.17
CA SER A 69 -16.82 -11.55 5.53
C SER A 69 -15.53 -11.94 6.26
N ASN A 70 -14.53 -12.42 5.53
CA ASN A 70 -13.23 -12.78 6.10
C ASN A 70 -12.47 -11.54 6.61
N HIS A 71 -12.52 -10.43 5.87
CA HIS A 71 -11.94 -9.16 6.33
C HIS A 71 -12.68 -8.58 7.53
N GLU A 72 -14.01 -8.66 7.56
CA GLU A 72 -14.81 -8.25 8.72
C GLU A 72 -14.41 -9.04 9.97
N ALA A 73 -14.32 -10.36 9.86
CA ALA A 73 -13.90 -11.21 10.97
C ALA A 73 -12.50 -10.84 11.50
N MET A 74 -11.54 -10.57 10.60
CA MET A 74 -10.18 -10.16 10.99
C MET A 74 -10.16 -8.78 11.63
N TYR A 75 -10.91 -7.82 11.10
CA TYR A 75 -11.04 -6.50 11.67
C TYR A 75 -11.55 -6.55 13.12
N TYR A 76 -12.67 -7.25 13.36
CA TYR A 76 -13.22 -7.39 14.70
C TYR A 76 -12.30 -8.17 15.65
N TRP A 77 -11.58 -9.16 15.12
CA TRP A 77 -10.57 -9.85 15.92
C TRP A 77 -9.46 -8.90 16.37
N LEU A 78 -8.95 -8.05 15.47
CA LEU A 78 -7.92 -7.03 15.78
C LEU A 78 -8.42 -6.04 16.82
N LYS A 79 -9.60 -5.46 16.62
CA LYS A 79 -10.19 -4.49 17.55
C LYS A 79 -10.37 -5.05 18.96
N ARG A 80 -10.55 -6.36 19.08
CA ARG A 80 -10.67 -7.07 20.38
C ARG A 80 -9.30 -7.39 21.00
N ASN A 81 -8.31 -7.76 20.20
CA ASN A 81 -7.04 -8.32 20.69
C ASN A 81 -5.90 -7.30 20.76
N ASP A 82 -5.94 -6.24 19.98
CA ASP A 82 -5.06 -5.06 20.05
C ASP A 82 -5.83 -3.77 19.75
N PRO A 83 -6.59 -3.25 20.71
CA PRO A 83 -7.32 -1.99 20.54
C PRO A 83 -6.41 -0.75 20.57
N SER A 84 -5.13 -0.93 20.83
CA SER A 84 -4.17 0.18 20.95
C SER A 84 -3.78 0.81 19.62
N ARG A 85 -3.96 0.07 18.51
CA ARG A 85 -3.60 0.51 17.17
C ARG A 85 -4.81 0.56 16.24
N PRO A 86 -4.89 1.56 15.36
CA PRO A 86 -5.87 1.56 14.29
C PRO A 86 -5.61 0.43 13.29
N VAL A 87 -6.66 0.07 12.57
CA VAL A 87 -6.63 -0.93 11.49
C VAL A 87 -6.90 -0.23 10.18
N GLN A 88 -6.14 -0.57 9.16
CA GLN A 88 -6.29 -0.08 7.80
C GLN A 88 -6.64 -1.21 6.85
N TYR A 89 -7.51 -0.95 5.87
CA TYR A 89 -7.73 -1.80 4.72
C TYR A 89 -8.38 -1.04 3.57
N GLU A 90 -7.76 -1.05 2.39
CA GLU A 90 -8.24 -0.32 1.21
C GLU A 90 -9.33 -1.07 0.43
N GLY A 91 -9.39 -2.38 0.55
CA GLY A 91 -10.36 -3.21 -0.16
C GLY A 91 -11.80 -2.96 0.26
N GLY A 92 -12.73 -3.20 -0.67
CA GLY A 92 -14.14 -2.90 -0.43
C GLY A 92 -14.50 -1.42 -0.55
N GLY A 93 -13.59 -0.58 -1.11
CA GLY A 93 -13.87 0.80 -1.43
C GLY A 93 -13.13 1.85 -0.59
N ALA A 94 -12.09 1.47 0.11
CA ALA A 94 -11.23 2.34 0.92
C ALA A 94 -11.92 3.05 2.12
N ASN A 95 -13.23 2.97 2.22
CA ASN A 95 -14.03 3.54 3.31
C ASN A 95 -14.99 2.51 3.94
N SER A 96 -14.71 1.24 3.78
CA SER A 96 -15.51 0.15 4.34
C SER A 96 -15.57 0.20 5.87
N THR A 97 -16.38 -0.67 6.46
CA THR A 97 -16.48 -0.83 7.92
C THR A 97 -15.27 -1.56 8.53
N THR A 98 -14.37 -2.06 7.69
CA THR A 98 -13.17 -2.82 8.09
C THR A 98 -11.90 -1.96 8.13
N THR A 99 -12.04 -0.64 8.15
CA THR A 99 -10.92 0.29 8.24
C THR A 99 -11.23 1.45 9.17
N ASP A 100 -10.29 1.80 10.03
CA ASP A 100 -10.34 2.99 10.89
C ASP A 100 -9.82 4.24 10.17
N ILE A 101 -9.20 4.06 9.00
CA ILE A 101 -8.55 5.10 8.21
C ILE A 101 -9.09 5.03 6.79
N LEU A 102 -9.43 6.17 6.18
CA LEU A 102 -9.64 6.23 4.75
C LEU A 102 -8.30 5.99 4.05
N CYS A 103 -8.19 4.94 3.26
CA CYS A 103 -6.93 4.55 2.66
C CYS A 103 -7.06 4.25 1.15
N PRO A 104 -7.50 5.23 0.33
CA PRO A 104 -7.61 5.04 -1.11
C PRO A 104 -6.22 4.90 -1.73
N MET A 105 -6.14 4.07 -2.77
CA MET A 105 -4.95 3.84 -3.56
C MET A 105 -4.95 4.76 -4.78
N TYR A 106 -3.86 5.51 -5.00
CA TYR A 106 -3.66 6.40 -6.16
C TYR A 106 -4.76 7.45 -6.38
N ALA A 107 -5.50 7.82 -5.35
CA ALA A 107 -6.45 8.91 -5.43
C ALA A 107 -5.73 10.25 -5.69
N ARG A 108 -6.29 11.08 -6.58
CA ARG A 108 -5.72 12.39 -6.92
C ARG A 108 -6.12 13.45 -5.88
N VAL A 109 -5.49 14.61 -5.95
CA VAL A 109 -5.79 15.71 -5.01
C VAL A 109 -7.21 16.23 -5.21
N ASP A 110 -7.56 16.67 -6.41
CA ASP A 110 -8.81 17.39 -6.71
C ASP A 110 -9.73 16.69 -7.71
N SER A 111 -9.23 15.70 -8.45
CA SER A 111 -10.00 15.08 -9.54
C SER A 111 -10.30 13.62 -9.27
N ASP A 112 -11.49 13.20 -9.66
CA ASP A 112 -11.88 11.80 -9.64
C ASP A 112 -11.23 11.04 -10.81
N LEU A 113 -10.93 9.76 -10.60
CA LEU A 113 -10.57 8.83 -11.67
C LEU A 113 -11.82 8.01 -12.02
N PRO A 114 -12.24 7.99 -13.28
CA PRO A 114 -13.41 7.22 -13.72
C PRO A 114 -13.05 5.73 -13.86
N ILE A 115 -12.82 5.04 -12.74
CA ILE A 115 -12.60 3.60 -12.70
C ILE A 115 -13.91 2.96 -12.21
N PRO A 116 -14.60 2.15 -13.05
CA PRO A 116 -15.92 1.64 -12.73
C PRO A 116 -15.99 0.76 -11.49
N ALA A 117 -14.95 0.01 -11.20
CA ALA A 117 -14.97 -1.01 -10.14
C ALA A 117 -14.76 -0.46 -8.73
N VAL A 118 -13.97 0.60 -8.58
CA VAL A 118 -13.70 1.25 -7.28
C VAL A 118 -13.62 2.75 -7.52
N PRO A 119 -14.52 3.57 -6.94
CA PRO A 119 -14.46 5.01 -7.10
C PRO A 119 -13.14 5.55 -6.54
N LYS A 120 -12.26 6.02 -7.40
CA LYS A 120 -11.05 6.75 -6.99
C LYS A 120 -11.38 8.24 -7.00
N TRP A 121 -12.08 8.66 -5.96
CA TRP A 121 -12.37 10.08 -5.76
C TRP A 121 -11.12 10.84 -5.35
N GLY A 122 -11.10 12.15 -5.63
CA GLY A 122 -10.05 13.02 -5.12
C GLY A 122 -9.99 12.99 -3.59
N ILE A 123 -8.77 13.13 -3.02
CA ILE A 123 -8.59 13.00 -1.56
C ILE A 123 -9.39 14.05 -0.77
N LYS A 124 -9.55 15.24 -1.31
CA LYS A 124 -10.40 16.29 -0.70
C LYS A 124 -11.87 15.90 -0.69
N LYS A 125 -12.35 15.23 -1.74
CA LYS A 125 -13.71 14.72 -1.81
C LYS A 125 -13.93 13.60 -0.79
N TRP A 126 -12.99 12.67 -0.64
CA TRP A 126 -13.08 11.62 0.36
C TRP A 126 -13.32 12.16 1.77
N ILE A 127 -12.55 13.15 2.21
CA ILE A 127 -12.70 13.74 3.55
C ILE A 127 -13.93 14.68 3.69
N SER A 128 -14.54 15.09 2.58
CA SER A 128 -15.72 15.96 2.59
C SER A 128 -17.06 15.21 2.53
N MET A 129 -17.03 13.87 2.49
CA MET A 129 -18.25 13.08 2.45
C MET A 129 -19.10 13.30 3.71
N PRO A 130 -20.44 13.41 3.57
CA PRO A 130 -21.32 13.60 4.71
C PRO A 130 -21.15 12.50 5.77
N GLY A 131 -20.92 12.89 7.03
CA GLY A 131 -20.75 11.97 8.16
C GLY A 131 -19.37 11.31 8.27
N GLU A 132 -18.48 11.49 7.30
CA GLU A 132 -17.13 10.93 7.36
C GLU A 132 -16.22 11.76 8.28
N GLN A 133 -15.63 11.10 9.28
CA GLN A 133 -14.74 11.73 10.26
C GLN A 133 -13.34 11.12 10.30
N ARG A 134 -13.12 9.99 9.63
CA ARG A 134 -11.82 9.31 9.66
C ARG A 134 -10.72 10.14 9.00
N PRO A 135 -9.47 10.03 9.48
CA PRO A 135 -8.32 10.55 8.77
C PRO A 135 -8.12 9.79 7.46
N LEU A 136 -7.41 10.39 6.50
CA LEU A 136 -7.04 9.78 5.25
C LEU A 136 -5.52 9.65 5.16
N ILE A 137 -5.06 8.42 4.89
CA ILE A 137 -3.69 8.10 4.49
C ILE A 137 -3.77 7.32 3.19
N LEU A 138 -3.15 7.82 2.14
CA LEU A 138 -3.05 7.07 0.88
C LEU A 138 -2.20 5.81 1.12
N CYS A 139 -2.81 4.62 1.03
CA CYS A 139 -2.07 3.37 1.21
C CYS A 139 -1.00 3.18 0.12
N GLU A 140 -1.28 3.71 -1.08
CA GLU A 140 -0.31 3.86 -2.15
C GLU A 140 -0.59 5.15 -2.93
N TYR A 141 0.48 5.86 -3.32
CA TYR A 141 0.42 6.99 -4.24
C TYR A 141 1.74 7.22 -4.94
N ALA A 142 1.75 8.12 -5.92
CA ALA A 142 2.95 8.54 -6.62
C ALA A 142 3.78 7.35 -7.14
N HIS A 143 3.12 6.44 -7.88
CA HIS A 143 3.74 5.26 -8.48
C HIS A 143 5.01 5.62 -9.24
N ALA A 144 6.18 5.21 -8.74
CA ALA A 144 7.48 5.73 -9.17
C ALA A 144 8.08 5.01 -10.39
N MET A 145 7.25 4.32 -11.18
CA MET A 145 7.70 3.66 -12.41
C MET A 145 7.96 4.68 -13.54
N GLY A 146 9.15 4.67 -14.10
CA GLY A 146 9.52 5.52 -15.23
C GLY A 146 9.57 7.01 -14.86
N ASN A 147 9.11 7.88 -15.76
CA ASN A 147 9.01 9.33 -15.51
C ASN A 147 7.75 9.63 -14.70
N SER A 148 7.88 9.75 -13.41
CA SER A 148 6.80 9.75 -12.43
C SER A 148 6.96 10.83 -11.36
N LEU A 149 6.11 10.78 -10.32
CA LEU A 149 5.96 11.73 -9.22
C LEU A 149 5.48 13.13 -9.62
N GLY A 150 4.87 13.29 -10.78
CA GLY A 150 4.26 14.57 -11.17
C GLY A 150 3.21 15.04 -10.14
N ASN A 151 3.19 16.35 -9.87
CA ASN A 151 2.30 16.99 -8.90
C ASN A 151 2.49 16.54 -7.44
N PHE A 152 3.63 15.98 -7.08
CA PHE A 152 3.90 15.52 -5.72
C PHE A 152 3.76 16.64 -4.68
N ALA A 153 4.24 17.85 -4.99
CA ALA A 153 4.09 19.02 -4.14
C ALA A 153 2.62 19.40 -3.87
N ASP A 154 1.69 19.13 -4.80
CA ASP A 154 0.28 19.43 -4.60
C ASP A 154 -0.36 18.52 -3.54
N TYR A 155 0.05 17.25 -3.46
CA TYR A 155 -0.33 16.36 -2.37
C TYR A 155 0.13 16.90 -1.02
N TRP A 156 1.39 17.30 -0.93
CA TRP A 156 1.96 17.81 0.31
C TRP A 156 1.34 19.13 0.75
N ARG A 157 0.96 19.99 -0.20
CA ARG A 157 0.16 21.18 0.09
C ARG A 157 -1.18 20.80 0.69
N ALA A 158 -1.90 19.84 0.08
CA ALA A 158 -3.16 19.36 0.60
C ALA A 158 -3.03 18.73 1.99
N PHE A 159 -1.97 17.95 2.25
CA PHE A 159 -1.71 17.38 3.57
C PHE A 159 -1.46 18.45 4.64
N ARG A 160 -0.83 19.57 4.29
CA ARG A 160 -0.65 20.70 5.23
C ARG A 160 -1.94 21.50 5.45
N ASP A 161 -2.75 21.67 4.42
CA ASP A 161 -3.95 22.52 4.46
C ASP A 161 -5.15 21.83 5.13
N TYR A 162 -5.20 20.51 5.08
CA TYR A 162 -6.34 19.72 5.58
C TYR A 162 -5.93 18.73 6.68
N PRO A 163 -6.25 19.00 7.97
CA PRO A 163 -5.76 18.17 9.09
C PRO A 163 -6.11 16.68 9.02
N ARG A 164 -7.18 16.31 8.31
CA ARG A 164 -7.54 14.89 8.11
C ARG A 164 -6.80 14.20 6.97
N LEU A 165 -6.11 14.95 6.10
CA LEU A 165 -5.21 14.39 5.10
C LEU A 165 -3.82 14.24 5.73
N GLN A 166 -3.42 13.02 6.09
CA GLN A 166 -2.25 12.80 6.92
C GLN A 166 -1.03 12.25 6.18
N GLY A 167 -1.13 12.10 4.86
CA GLY A 167 0.00 11.66 4.05
C GLY A 167 -0.31 10.43 3.20
N GLY A 168 0.74 9.72 2.83
CA GLY A 168 0.63 8.51 2.02
C GLY A 168 1.96 7.79 1.87
N PHE A 169 1.90 6.60 1.29
CA PHE A 169 3.04 5.75 1.03
C PHE A 169 3.33 5.71 -0.47
N ILE A 170 4.53 6.12 -0.85
CA ILE A 170 4.96 6.07 -2.25
C ILE A 170 5.18 4.61 -2.66
N TRP A 171 4.63 4.20 -3.77
CA TRP A 171 4.91 2.93 -4.38
C TRP A 171 6.00 3.08 -5.43
N ASP A 172 7.27 2.63 -5.22
CA ASP A 172 7.71 2.05 -3.94
C ASP A 172 9.12 2.55 -3.59
N TRP A 173 9.86 1.81 -2.76
CA TRP A 173 11.16 2.25 -2.27
C TRP A 173 12.30 2.00 -3.24
N ALA A 174 12.46 0.78 -3.75
CA ALA A 174 13.62 0.38 -4.53
C ALA A 174 13.24 -0.47 -5.74
N ASP A 175 13.82 -0.17 -6.89
CA ASP A 175 13.70 -1.03 -8.07
C ASP A 175 14.07 -2.46 -7.74
N GLN A 176 13.22 -3.42 -8.13
CA GLN A 176 13.38 -4.84 -7.83
C GLN A 176 13.97 -5.59 -9.03
N ALA A 177 15.15 -5.15 -9.51
CA ALA A 177 15.86 -5.78 -10.61
C ALA A 177 17.11 -6.51 -10.12
N ILE A 178 17.57 -7.45 -10.93
CA ILE A 178 18.73 -8.29 -10.66
C ILE A 178 19.82 -7.95 -11.66
N THR A 179 21.07 -7.88 -11.20
CA THR A 179 22.22 -7.68 -12.11
C THR A 179 22.34 -8.87 -13.07
N LYS A 180 22.48 -8.56 -14.37
CA LYS A 180 22.70 -9.55 -15.43
C LYS A 180 23.80 -9.07 -16.37
N THR A 181 24.64 -10.01 -16.81
CA THR A 181 25.52 -9.81 -17.95
C THR A 181 24.79 -10.30 -19.19
N PHE A 182 24.64 -9.44 -20.19
CA PHE A 182 23.96 -9.72 -21.43
C PHE A 182 24.92 -10.39 -22.45
N ASP A 183 24.38 -10.92 -23.54
CA ASP A 183 25.15 -11.66 -24.54
C ASP A 183 26.21 -10.80 -25.26
N ASP A 184 26.03 -9.49 -25.28
CA ASP A 184 27.00 -8.52 -25.80
C ASP A 184 28.13 -8.16 -24.81
N GLY A 185 28.13 -8.81 -23.63
CA GLY A 185 29.09 -8.57 -22.54
C GLY A 185 28.80 -7.34 -21.68
N SER A 186 27.76 -6.57 -21.98
CA SER A 186 27.32 -5.47 -21.10
C SER A 186 26.68 -6.00 -19.82
N THR A 187 26.75 -5.20 -18.74
CA THR A 187 26.09 -5.52 -17.46
C THR A 187 25.04 -4.46 -17.15
N GLY A 188 23.87 -4.90 -16.75
CA GLY A 188 22.77 -4.03 -16.41
C GLY A 188 21.75 -4.65 -15.47
N TRP A 189 20.67 -3.92 -15.25
CA TRP A 189 19.54 -4.39 -14.46
C TRP A 189 18.56 -5.14 -15.35
N ALA A 190 18.21 -6.36 -14.95
CA ALA A 190 17.28 -7.24 -15.64
C ALA A 190 16.03 -7.50 -14.80
N TYR A 191 14.89 -7.64 -15.45
CA TYR A 191 13.59 -7.82 -14.85
C TYR A 191 12.74 -8.84 -15.61
N GLY A 192 11.44 -8.86 -15.44
CA GLY A 192 10.54 -9.88 -15.99
C GLY A 192 10.70 -10.10 -17.50
N GLY A 193 10.97 -11.34 -17.90
CA GLY A 193 11.21 -11.78 -19.26
C GLY A 193 12.69 -11.85 -19.67
N ASP A 194 13.57 -11.09 -19.01
CA ASP A 194 15.00 -11.05 -19.34
C ASP A 194 15.74 -12.34 -19.01
N PHE A 195 15.15 -13.17 -18.16
CA PHE A 195 15.66 -14.50 -17.79
C PHE A 195 14.96 -15.64 -18.51
N GLY A 196 14.11 -15.33 -19.51
CA GLY A 196 13.32 -16.33 -20.25
C GLY A 196 12.07 -16.80 -19.49
N ASP A 197 11.75 -16.19 -18.37
CA ASP A 197 10.60 -16.47 -17.54
C ASP A 197 9.27 -16.10 -18.24
N LYS A 198 8.27 -16.97 -18.09
CA LYS A 198 6.90 -16.79 -18.62
C LYS A 198 5.90 -17.47 -17.69
N PRO A 199 4.78 -16.79 -17.32
CA PRO A 199 4.46 -15.37 -17.62
C PRO A 199 5.35 -14.39 -16.87
N ASN A 200 5.34 -13.12 -17.28
CA ASN A 200 6.04 -12.03 -16.58
C ASN A 200 5.35 -10.69 -16.84
N ASP A 201 5.59 -9.71 -15.99
CA ASP A 201 5.05 -8.35 -16.06
C ASP A 201 6.09 -7.31 -16.50
N ARG A 202 7.17 -7.77 -17.15
CA ARG A 202 8.26 -6.91 -17.67
C ARG A 202 8.84 -5.99 -16.58
N GLN A 203 8.87 -4.67 -16.84
CA GLN A 203 9.43 -3.65 -15.95
C GLN A 203 8.49 -3.27 -14.79
N PHE A 204 7.40 -3.97 -14.54
CA PHE A 204 6.43 -3.60 -13.50
C PHE A 204 6.98 -3.70 -12.06
N CYS A 205 8.16 -4.25 -11.89
CA CYS A 205 8.92 -4.27 -10.63
C CYS A 205 9.96 -3.12 -10.51
N MET A 206 10.01 -2.20 -11.50
CA MET A 206 10.93 -1.06 -11.54
C MET A 206 10.20 0.23 -11.11
N ASN A 207 9.80 0.28 -9.84
CA ASN A 207 8.96 1.33 -9.27
C ASN A 207 9.67 2.14 -8.18
N GLY A 208 10.98 1.95 -8.02
CA GLY A 208 11.71 2.48 -6.88
C GLY A 208 11.97 3.98 -6.92
N LEU A 209 12.03 4.59 -5.75
CA LEU A 209 12.66 5.91 -5.55
C LEU A 209 14.18 5.81 -5.62
N VAL A 210 14.72 4.61 -5.49
CA VAL A 210 16.15 4.31 -5.65
C VAL A 210 16.34 3.14 -6.63
N PHE A 211 17.48 3.13 -7.31
CA PHE A 211 17.94 2.02 -8.11
C PHE A 211 18.16 0.74 -7.27
N PRO A 212 18.32 -0.45 -7.89
CA PRO A 212 18.63 -1.67 -7.14
C PRO A 212 19.88 -1.57 -6.26
N ASP A 213 20.87 -0.77 -6.66
CA ASP A 213 22.10 -0.49 -5.91
C ASP A 213 21.95 0.65 -4.88
N ARG A 214 20.73 1.14 -4.67
CA ARG A 214 20.37 2.21 -3.72
C ARG A 214 20.81 3.62 -4.11
N ARG A 215 21.37 3.84 -5.29
CA ARG A 215 21.53 5.20 -5.82
C ARG A 215 20.16 5.86 -6.00
N PRO A 216 20.00 7.16 -5.69
CA PRO A 216 18.71 7.83 -5.82
C PRO A 216 18.29 8.01 -7.27
N HIS A 217 17.02 7.80 -7.57
CA HIS A 217 16.38 8.37 -8.76
C HIS A 217 16.14 9.87 -8.58
N PRO A 218 16.00 10.65 -9.66
CA PRO A 218 15.62 12.06 -9.57
C PRO A 218 14.34 12.30 -8.76
N SER A 219 13.38 11.37 -8.84
CA SER A 219 12.12 11.42 -8.09
C SER A 219 12.30 11.41 -6.56
N LEU A 220 13.35 10.76 -6.03
CA LEU A 220 13.65 10.84 -4.59
C LEU A 220 14.08 12.26 -4.18
N ILE A 221 14.81 12.96 -5.05
CA ILE A 221 15.23 14.34 -4.78
C ILE A 221 13.99 15.26 -4.75
N GLU A 222 13.07 15.07 -5.69
CA GLU A 222 11.80 15.81 -5.71
C GLU A 222 10.96 15.53 -4.46
N ALA A 223 10.80 14.25 -4.09
CA ALA A 223 10.08 13.87 -2.89
C ALA A 223 10.66 14.49 -1.61
N LYS A 224 11.98 14.66 -1.54
CA LYS A 224 12.64 15.30 -0.42
C LYS A 224 12.32 16.80 -0.29
N HIS A 225 12.04 17.49 -1.41
CA HIS A 225 11.81 18.92 -1.44
C HIS A 225 10.33 19.32 -1.28
N ALA A 226 9.41 18.39 -1.38
CA ALA A 226 7.98 18.62 -1.19
C ALA A 226 7.59 18.70 0.29
#